data_2fcc619d1b21e370ea99c9e773127067
#
_entry.id   2fcc619d1b21e370ea99c9e773127067
#
_cell.length_a   1.000
_cell.length_b   1.000
_cell.length_c   1.000
_cell.angle_alpha   90.00
_cell.angle_beta   90.00
_cell.angle_gamma   90.00
#
_symmetry.space_group_name_H-M   'P 1'
#
loop_
_entity.id
_entity.type
_entity.pdbx_description
1 polymer ?
#
loop_
_entity_poly.entity_id
_entity_poly.type
_entity_poly.pdbx_seq_one_letter_code
_entity_poly.pdbx_strand_id
1 'polypeptide(L)'
;MQKNILEYLEATAVRVPEKLAFSTGKESMSFGEVYTQARAIGTRLHSMGAYGESVLVLMDKHPRTVTAFWGIIYAGCYYACLDEKMPMARMEAIIGSLCPRIIITDKRNQKTASALGIENVLLYDDICGYDIDDAALADIRRRQCDVDPIYVVFTSGSTGTPKGVLACHRSVIDYTESLTDALGFTEETVFANQTPLYFDAPLKELMPTLKLGATTYFVPKMLFSFPVRLVEYLDTYKINTVCWVVSALVQISSLGALESHTPKYLTTVAFGSEVFPRKQYDLWRAALPEARFFNLYGPTEATGMSCYWKAERELDENESIPVGAPFDNTEILLIDADNKRAPHGAEGEICIRGTCVTLGYYNDFERTDAVFVQNPLVKGYRDIIYRTGDIGRYNDHGELVFVCRKDNQIKHMGHRIELGEIESAAMKNDGVARAVCLYAKEKKEIALFYVGSCDENSLLLSLGERLPRYMIPSRIEKMDMLPLTDNGKINRTELMQRANT
;
A
#
# COMPACT_ATOMS: atom_id res chain seq x y z
N MET A 1 -18.37 6.28 -19.37
CA MET A 1 -17.16 5.57 -18.93
C MET A 1 -16.15 6.61 -18.55
N GLN A 2 -15.69 6.61 -17.28
CA GLN A 2 -14.63 7.48 -16.79
C GLN A 2 -13.32 7.20 -17.53
N LYS A 3 -12.59 8.26 -17.86
CA LYS A 3 -11.26 8.17 -18.48
C LYS A 3 -10.16 8.79 -17.61
N ASN A 4 -10.56 9.60 -16.63
CA ASN A 4 -9.65 10.28 -15.72
C ASN A 4 -10.24 10.24 -14.31
N ILE A 5 -9.41 9.92 -13.32
CA ILE A 5 -9.87 9.82 -11.92
C ILE A 5 -10.38 11.15 -11.35
N LEU A 6 -9.95 12.29 -11.93
CA LEU A 6 -10.42 13.62 -11.51
C LEU A 6 -11.90 13.84 -11.80
N GLU A 7 -12.49 13.10 -12.75
CA GLU A 7 -13.92 13.19 -13.05
C GLU A 7 -14.79 12.86 -11.82
N TYR A 8 -14.31 12.01 -10.92
CA TYR A 8 -14.98 11.73 -9.65
C TYR A 8 -15.03 12.97 -8.75
N LEU A 9 -13.86 13.63 -8.56
CA LEU A 9 -13.79 14.86 -7.76
C LEU A 9 -14.63 15.98 -8.37
N GLU A 10 -14.55 16.16 -9.69
CA GLU A 10 -15.30 17.18 -10.43
C GLU A 10 -16.81 17.01 -10.27
N ALA A 11 -17.32 15.80 -10.48
CA ALA A 11 -18.74 15.49 -10.30
C ALA A 11 -19.22 15.69 -8.87
N THR A 12 -18.42 15.26 -7.90
CA THR A 12 -18.78 15.35 -6.47
C THR A 12 -18.68 16.78 -5.95
N ALA A 13 -17.66 17.55 -6.35
CA ALA A 13 -17.54 18.96 -5.96
C ALA A 13 -18.68 19.83 -6.49
N VAL A 14 -19.25 19.49 -7.66
CA VAL A 14 -20.46 20.15 -8.17
C VAL A 14 -21.70 19.75 -7.37
N ARG A 15 -21.83 18.48 -6.99
CA ARG A 15 -22.99 17.92 -6.30
C ARG A 15 -23.07 18.34 -4.83
N VAL A 16 -21.94 18.30 -4.12
CA VAL A 16 -21.87 18.52 -2.66
C VAL A 16 -20.64 19.34 -2.26
N PRO A 17 -20.46 20.58 -2.75
CA PRO A 17 -19.23 21.36 -2.56
C PRO A 17 -18.87 21.61 -1.09
N GLU A 18 -19.88 21.84 -0.24
CA GLU A 18 -19.69 22.16 1.18
C GLU A 18 -19.53 20.92 2.08
N LYS A 19 -19.77 19.71 1.53
CA LYS A 19 -19.63 18.49 2.32
C LYS A 19 -18.17 18.22 2.64
N LEU A 20 -17.92 17.75 3.86
CA LEU A 20 -16.61 17.35 4.33
C LEU A 20 -16.07 16.18 3.50
N ALA A 21 -14.94 16.38 2.84
CA ALA A 21 -14.24 15.34 2.11
C ALA A 21 -13.18 14.64 2.99
N PHE A 22 -12.25 15.44 3.54
CA PHE A 22 -11.10 14.92 4.30
C PHE A 22 -10.92 15.71 5.59
N SER A 23 -10.53 15.01 6.68
CA SER A 23 -10.27 15.65 7.99
C SER A 23 -9.18 14.91 8.78
N THR A 24 -8.45 15.65 9.60
CA THR A 24 -7.60 15.10 10.68
C THR A 24 -8.33 15.11 12.03
N GLY A 25 -9.59 15.56 12.07
CA GLY A 25 -10.32 15.90 13.29
C GLY A 25 -10.01 17.31 13.82
N LYS A 26 -8.94 17.95 13.36
CA LYS A 26 -8.57 19.34 13.72
C LYS A 26 -8.65 20.27 12.52
N GLU A 27 -8.13 19.83 11.40
CA GLU A 27 -8.18 20.52 10.12
C GLU A 27 -8.99 19.70 9.13
N SER A 28 -9.76 20.36 8.32
CA SER A 28 -10.73 19.74 7.42
C SER A 28 -10.74 20.44 6.08
N MET A 29 -11.12 19.73 5.02
CA MET A 29 -11.38 20.30 3.70
C MET A 29 -12.67 19.75 3.13
N SER A 30 -13.50 20.63 2.58
CA SER A 30 -14.69 20.27 1.80
C SER A 30 -14.32 19.82 0.39
N PHE A 31 -15.28 19.25 -0.34
CA PHE A 31 -15.06 18.89 -1.75
C PHE A 31 -14.78 20.11 -2.62
N GLY A 32 -15.43 21.24 -2.37
CA GLY A 32 -15.18 22.49 -3.08
C GLY A 32 -13.78 23.04 -2.86
N GLU A 33 -13.28 23.00 -1.61
CA GLU A 33 -11.91 23.40 -1.29
C GLU A 33 -10.88 22.49 -1.94
N VAL A 34 -11.04 21.16 -1.86
CA VAL A 34 -10.15 20.19 -2.53
C VAL A 34 -10.12 20.44 -4.03
N TYR A 35 -11.27 20.61 -4.66
CA TYR A 35 -11.40 20.85 -6.09
C TYR A 35 -10.70 22.15 -6.52
N THR A 36 -10.97 23.26 -5.81
CA THR A 36 -10.41 24.57 -6.13
C THR A 36 -8.90 24.58 -5.95
N GLN A 37 -8.39 24.07 -4.82
CA GLN A 37 -6.96 24.09 -4.54
C GLN A 37 -6.18 23.10 -5.45
N ALA A 38 -6.75 21.94 -5.78
CA ALA A 38 -6.12 21.02 -6.72
C ALA A 38 -5.96 21.65 -8.11
N ARG A 39 -6.98 22.39 -8.60
CA ARG A 39 -6.89 23.11 -9.89
C ARG A 39 -5.87 24.24 -9.87
N ALA A 40 -5.78 24.99 -8.77
CA ALA A 40 -4.77 26.02 -8.58
C ALA A 40 -3.36 25.43 -8.63
N ILE A 41 -3.12 24.33 -7.92
CA ILE A 41 -1.85 23.59 -7.94
C ILE A 41 -1.53 23.10 -9.36
N GLY A 42 -2.52 22.49 -10.04
CA GLY A 42 -2.37 22.02 -11.43
C GLY A 42 -1.97 23.13 -12.39
N THR A 43 -2.62 24.29 -12.29
CA THR A 43 -2.29 25.48 -13.10
C THR A 43 -0.88 25.97 -12.80
N ARG A 44 -0.48 26.03 -11.53
CA ARG A 44 0.87 26.44 -11.13
C ARG A 44 1.94 25.52 -11.70
N LEU A 45 1.76 24.19 -11.58
CA LEU A 45 2.69 23.23 -12.15
C LEU A 45 2.78 23.35 -13.68
N HIS A 46 1.64 23.50 -14.35
CA HIS A 46 1.61 23.73 -15.79
C HIS A 46 2.36 24.99 -16.21
N SER A 47 2.22 26.10 -15.46
CA SER A 47 2.95 27.36 -15.72
C SER A 47 4.48 27.21 -15.63
N MET A 48 4.96 26.17 -14.94
CA MET A 48 6.38 25.81 -14.85
C MET A 48 6.81 24.84 -15.96
N GLY A 49 5.91 24.52 -16.89
CA GLY A 49 6.16 23.59 -18.00
C GLY A 49 6.10 22.11 -17.58
N ALA A 50 5.50 21.78 -16.43
CA ALA A 50 5.35 20.41 -15.98
C ALA A 50 4.25 19.71 -16.80
N TYR A 51 4.57 18.54 -17.37
CA TYR A 51 3.62 17.62 -18.03
C TYR A 51 4.29 16.26 -18.26
N GLY A 52 3.58 15.17 -17.94
CA GLY A 52 4.07 13.81 -18.15
C GLY A 52 5.29 13.44 -17.32
N GLU A 53 5.56 14.17 -16.24
CA GLU A 53 6.70 13.95 -15.35
C GLU A 53 6.27 13.63 -13.91
N SER A 54 7.21 13.06 -13.14
CA SER A 54 6.99 12.78 -11.73
C SER A 54 7.12 14.05 -10.88
N VAL A 55 6.22 14.20 -9.92
CA VAL A 55 6.30 15.22 -8.88
C VAL A 55 6.34 14.56 -7.51
N LEU A 56 7.38 14.84 -6.72
CA LEU A 56 7.47 14.35 -5.36
C LEU A 56 6.57 15.12 -4.41
N VAL A 57 6.04 14.42 -3.40
CA VAL A 57 5.31 15.03 -2.29
C VAL A 57 5.96 14.59 -0.99
N LEU A 58 6.42 15.55 -0.19
CA LEU A 58 6.95 15.33 1.15
C LEU A 58 6.18 16.19 2.15
N MET A 59 5.07 15.64 2.63
CA MET A 59 4.14 16.31 3.53
C MET A 59 3.57 15.31 4.53
N ASP A 60 3.12 15.78 5.69
CA ASP A 60 2.44 14.95 6.69
C ASP A 60 1.16 14.31 6.12
N LYS A 61 0.66 13.26 6.79
CA LYS A 61 -0.65 12.67 6.45
C LYS A 61 -1.78 13.65 6.78
N HIS A 62 -2.26 14.36 5.75
CA HIS A 62 -3.13 15.51 5.87
C HIS A 62 -4.04 15.68 4.64
N PRO A 63 -5.25 16.33 4.75
CA PRO A 63 -6.07 16.68 3.59
C PRO A 63 -5.32 17.41 2.47
N ARG A 64 -4.42 18.34 2.82
CA ARG A 64 -3.59 19.10 1.87
C ARG A 64 -2.69 18.18 1.02
N THR A 65 -2.16 17.11 1.61
CA THR A 65 -1.30 16.15 0.90
C THR A 65 -2.07 15.44 -0.20
N VAL A 66 -3.29 15.01 0.10
CA VAL A 66 -4.18 14.38 -0.88
C VAL A 66 -4.60 15.39 -1.95
N THR A 67 -4.87 16.64 -1.57
CA THR A 67 -5.17 17.73 -2.52
C THR A 67 -3.99 18.01 -3.46
N ALA A 68 -2.74 17.94 -2.95
CA ALA A 68 -1.55 18.03 -3.80
C ALA A 68 -1.47 16.89 -4.82
N PHE A 69 -1.85 15.66 -4.47
CA PHE A 69 -1.91 14.54 -5.42
C PHE A 69 -2.83 14.85 -6.61
N TRP A 70 -4.04 15.34 -6.30
CA TRP A 70 -5.00 15.68 -7.35
C TRP A 70 -4.52 16.89 -8.18
N GLY A 71 -3.87 17.85 -7.56
CA GLY A 71 -3.27 18.99 -8.27
C GLY A 71 -2.16 18.57 -9.25
N ILE A 72 -1.33 17.61 -8.88
CA ILE A 72 -0.31 17.03 -9.76
C ILE A 72 -0.97 16.35 -10.96
N ILE A 73 -2.05 15.61 -10.73
CA ILE A 73 -2.78 14.94 -11.81
C ILE A 73 -3.49 15.96 -12.73
N TYR A 74 -3.99 17.10 -12.19
CA TYR A 74 -4.51 18.20 -13.01
C TYR A 74 -3.46 18.78 -13.97
N ALA A 75 -2.18 18.80 -13.58
CA ALA A 75 -1.09 19.21 -14.45
C ALA A 75 -0.71 18.17 -15.53
N GLY A 76 -1.36 17.02 -15.56
CA GLY A 76 -0.98 15.89 -16.43
C GLY A 76 0.31 15.20 -15.98
N CYS A 77 0.66 15.32 -14.72
CA CYS A 77 1.80 14.72 -14.05
C CYS A 77 1.35 13.56 -13.14
N TYR A 78 2.31 12.81 -12.60
CA TYR A 78 2.05 11.74 -11.64
C TYR A 78 2.86 11.95 -10.36
N TYR A 79 2.27 11.55 -9.23
CA TYR A 79 2.91 11.79 -7.93
C TYR A 79 3.68 10.58 -7.41
N ALA A 80 4.70 10.85 -6.60
CA ALA A 80 5.28 9.90 -5.65
C ALA A 80 5.35 10.56 -4.28
N CYS A 81 4.88 9.86 -3.24
CA CYS A 81 4.86 10.39 -1.89
C CYS A 81 5.99 9.75 -1.07
N LEU A 82 6.70 10.56 -0.29
CA LEU A 82 7.72 10.12 0.65
C LEU A 82 7.21 10.20 2.10
N ASP A 83 7.72 9.32 2.96
CA ASP A 83 7.55 9.41 4.40
C ASP A 83 8.54 10.44 4.96
N GLU A 84 8.06 11.42 5.72
CA GLU A 84 8.90 12.43 6.38
C GLU A 84 9.91 11.84 7.39
N LYS A 85 9.69 10.59 7.82
CA LYS A 85 10.56 9.83 8.73
C LYS A 85 11.43 8.79 8.04
N MET A 86 11.38 8.76 6.71
CA MET A 86 12.20 7.84 5.94
C MET A 86 13.68 8.21 6.07
N PRO A 87 14.60 7.22 6.23
CA PRO A 87 16.03 7.50 6.20
C PRO A 87 16.45 8.25 4.93
N MET A 88 17.36 9.23 5.06
CA MET A 88 17.83 10.05 3.93
C MET A 88 18.36 9.20 2.79
N ALA A 89 19.17 8.19 3.08
CA ALA A 89 19.71 7.28 2.07
C ALA A 89 18.63 6.56 1.24
N ARG A 90 17.46 6.27 1.85
CA ARG A 90 16.34 5.69 1.12
C ARG A 90 15.61 6.72 0.26
N MET A 91 15.44 7.96 0.77
CA MET A 91 14.88 9.06 -0.05
C MET A 91 15.76 9.31 -1.27
N GLU A 92 17.08 9.39 -1.09
CA GLU A 92 18.06 9.56 -2.17
C GLU A 92 18.00 8.43 -3.21
N ALA A 93 17.83 7.17 -2.77
CA ALA A 93 17.67 6.04 -3.67
C ALA A 93 16.38 6.14 -4.51
N ILE A 94 15.27 6.57 -3.91
CA ILE A 94 14.00 6.82 -4.61
C ILE A 94 14.16 7.98 -5.60
N ILE A 95 14.76 9.08 -5.17
CA ILE A 95 15.01 10.27 -6.02
C ILE A 95 15.91 9.91 -7.20
N GLY A 96 16.98 9.13 -6.97
CA GLY A 96 17.87 8.66 -8.02
C GLY A 96 17.18 7.79 -9.07
N SER A 97 16.17 7.01 -8.68
CA SER A 97 15.34 6.23 -9.62
C SER A 97 14.30 7.08 -10.33
N LEU A 98 13.66 8.02 -9.60
CA LEU A 98 12.54 8.83 -10.10
C LEU A 98 12.99 10.06 -10.91
N CYS A 99 14.15 10.64 -10.56
CA CYS A 99 14.73 11.86 -11.15
C CYS A 99 13.71 13.02 -11.22
N PRO A 100 13.03 13.38 -10.12
CA PRO A 100 12.00 14.39 -10.14
C PRO A 100 12.60 15.80 -10.23
N ARG A 101 11.96 16.68 -10.99
CA ARG A 101 12.35 18.09 -11.12
C ARG A 101 11.65 18.99 -10.09
N ILE A 102 10.54 18.50 -9.52
CA ILE A 102 9.67 19.27 -8.62
C ILE A 102 9.35 18.43 -7.37
N ILE A 103 9.36 19.10 -6.21
CA ILE A 103 8.83 18.56 -4.95
C ILE A 103 7.86 19.56 -4.33
N ILE A 104 6.68 19.06 -3.92
CA ILE A 104 5.71 19.82 -3.13
C ILE A 104 5.89 19.42 -1.66
N THR A 105 5.96 20.42 -0.79
CA THR A 105 6.18 20.21 0.65
C THR A 105 5.39 21.21 1.49
N ASP A 106 5.34 20.99 2.80
CA ASP A 106 4.83 21.95 3.78
C ASP A 106 5.97 22.66 4.53
N LYS A 107 5.62 23.67 5.33
CA LYS A 107 6.61 24.43 6.12
C LYS A 107 7.42 23.57 7.09
N ARG A 108 6.81 22.49 7.62
CA ARG A 108 7.47 21.58 8.57
C ARG A 108 8.56 20.76 7.90
N ASN A 109 8.31 20.29 6.69
CA ASN A 109 9.20 19.41 5.94
C ASN A 109 10.11 20.17 4.96
N GLN A 110 9.96 21.50 4.83
CA GLN A 110 10.70 22.34 3.87
C GLN A 110 12.21 22.16 3.97
N LYS A 111 12.77 22.13 5.18
CA LYS A 111 14.22 21.94 5.39
C LYS A 111 14.71 20.61 4.82
N THR A 112 13.97 19.53 5.07
CA THR A 112 14.28 18.20 4.53
C THR A 112 14.15 18.20 3.01
N ALA A 113 13.06 18.75 2.47
CA ALA A 113 12.84 18.84 1.02
C ALA A 113 13.97 19.62 0.31
N SER A 114 14.42 20.74 0.89
CA SER A 114 15.53 21.53 0.33
C SER A 114 16.88 20.80 0.37
N ALA A 115 17.07 19.89 1.32
CA ALA A 115 18.31 19.10 1.42
C ALA A 115 18.38 17.95 0.39
N LEU A 116 17.27 17.61 -0.27
CA LEU A 116 17.20 16.51 -1.26
C LEU A 116 17.78 16.91 -2.64
N GLY A 117 18.17 18.17 -2.85
CA GLY A 117 18.83 18.62 -4.09
C GLY A 117 17.91 18.66 -5.32
N ILE A 118 16.59 18.72 -5.14
CA ILE A 118 15.61 18.83 -6.22
C ILE A 118 15.52 20.30 -6.66
N GLU A 119 15.47 20.54 -7.97
CA GLU A 119 15.55 21.88 -8.59
C GLU A 119 14.46 22.84 -8.05
N ASN A 120 13.21 22.37 -7.97
CA ASN A 120 12.08 23.20 -7.59
C ASN A 120 11.41 22.68 -6.33
N VAL A 121 11.58 23.38 -5.22
CA VAL A 121 10.92 23.10 -3.94
C VAL A 121 9.73 24.05 -3.78
N LEU A 122 8.51 23.52 -3.86
CA LEU A 122 7.28 24.31 -3.78
C LEU A 122 6.61 24.11 -2.43
N LEU A 123 6.27 25.18 -1.74
CA LEU A 123 5.42 25.12 -0.56
C LEU A 123 3.95 25.03 -0.98
N TYR A 124 3.21 24.10 -0.37
CA TYR A 124 1.79 23.94 -0.62
C TYR A 124 1.02 25.26 -0.44
N ASP A 125 1.30 26.00 0.64
CA ASP A 125 0.62 27.26 0.96
C ASP A 125 0.83 28.34 -0.11
N ASP A 126 1.95 28.29 -0.85
CA ASP A 126 2.27 29.26 -1.89
C ASP A 126 1.58 28.96 -3.23
N ILE A 127 1.15 27.70 -3.44
CA ILE A 127 0.62 27.24 -4.72
C ILE A 127 -0.86 26.88 -4.70
N CYS A 128 -1.44 26.60 -3.53
CA CYS A 128 -2.85 26.19 -3.40
C CYS A 128 -3.86 27.32 -3.68
N GLY A 129 -3.43 28.56 -3.68
CA GLY A 129 -4.22 29.76 -4.02
C GLY A 129 -3.82 30.41 -5.34
N TYR A 130 -3.07 29.71 -6.21
CA TYR A 130 -2.68 30.24 -7.51
C TYR A 130 -3.90 30.48 -8.41
N ASP A 131 -3.83 31.50 -9.27
CA ASP A 131 -4.92 31.82 -10.19
C ASP A 131 -5.17 30.67 -11.17
N ILE A 132 -6.41 30.21 -11.25
CA ILE A 132 -6.79 29.04 -12.05
C ILE A 132 -6.92 29.44 -13.51
N ASP A 133 -6.20 28.72 -14.40
CA ASP A 133 -6.35 28.81 -15.84
C ASP A 133 -7.14 27.60 -16.37
N ASP A 134 -8.44 27.81 -16.52
CA ASP A 134 -9.38 26.77 -17.01
C ASP A 134 -9.04 26.31 -18.42
N ALA A 135 -8.55 27.20 -19.28
CA ALA A 135 -8.21 26.88 -20.65
C ALA A 135 -6.99 25.95 -20.71
N ALA A 136 -5.98 26.23 -19.90
CA ALA A 136 -4.79 25.40 -19.75
C ALA A 136 -5.14 24.00 -19.21
N LEU A 137 -5.94 23.93 -18.13
CA LEU A 137 -6.38 22.64 -17.55
C LEU A 137 -7.23 21.82 -18.54
N ALA A 138 -8.09 22.48 -19.31
CA ALA A 138 -8.88 21.81 -20.35
C ALA A 138 -8.00 21.28 -21.50
N ASP A 139 -6.92 22.01 -21.86
CA ASP A 139 -5.97 21.54 -22.87
C ASP A 139 -5.18 20.30 -22.38
N ILE A 140 -4.69 20.33 -21.14
CA ILE A 140 -4.06 19.18 -20.50
C ILE A 140 -5.02 17.97 -20.55
N ARG A 141 -6.28 18.13 -20.12
CA ARG A 141 -7.28 17.06 -20.11
C ARG A 141 -7.52 16.45 -21.49
N ARG A 142 -7.52 17.27 -22.56
CA ARG A 142 -7.70 16.74 -23.93
C ARG A 142 -6.55 15.87 -24.42
N ARG A 143 -5.34 16.08 -23.89
CA ARG A 143 -4.15 15.29 -24.24
C ARG A 143 -4.01 14.00 -23.43
N GLN A 144 -4.64 13.92 -22.25
CA GLN A 144 -4.54 12.77 -21.37
C GLN A 144 -5.32 11.57 -21.92
N CYS A 145 -4.72 10.38 -21.73
CA CYS A 145 -5.33 9.08 -21.95
C CYS A 145 -5.54 8.35 -20.62
N ASP A 146 -6.43 7.38 -20.59
CA ASP A 146 -6.67 6.58 -19.40
C ASP A 146 -5.52 5.63 -19.02
N VAL A 147 -4.54 5.48 -19.90
CA VAL A 147 -3.27 4.77 -19.66
C VAL A 147 -2.16 5.68 -19.14
N ASP A 148 -2.39 6.99 -19.01
CA ASP A 148 -1.39 7.89 -18.45
C ASP A 148 -1.19 7.59 -16.96
N PRO A 149 0.06 7.67 -16.47
CA PRO A 149 0.38 7.39 -15.08
C PRO A 149 -0.22 8.43 -14.13
N ILE A 150 -0.53 8.00 -12.91
CA ILE A 150 -1.05 8.89 -11.86
C ILE A 150 -0.21 8.85 -10.58
N TYR A 151 0.43 7.72 -10.28
CA TYR A 151 1.35 7.62 -9.15
C TYR A 151 2.45 6.58 -9.37
N VAL A 152 3.55 6.77 -8.61
CA VAL A 152 4.58 5.75 -8.37
C VAL A 152 4.64 5.47 -6.88
N VAL A 153 4.32 4.24 -6.48
CA VAL A 153 4.46 3.77 -5.10
C VAL A 153 5.69 2.90 -4.97
N PHE A 154 6.61 3.28 -4.08
CA PHE A 154 7.85 2.54 -3.86
C PHE A 154 7.67 1.45 -2.81
N THR A 155 7.99 0.23 -3.20
CA THR A 155 7.98 -0.96 -2.33
C THR A 155 9.40 -1.48 -2.12
N SER A 156 9.58 -2.39 -1.16
CA SER A 156 10.86 -3.07 -0.96
C SER A 156 11.27 -3.88 -2.20
N GLY A 157 12.56 -3.90 -2.49
CA GLY A 157 13.13 -4.64 -3.61
C GLY A 157 14.13 -5.69 -3.15
N SER A 158 14.10 -6.89 -3.73
CA SER A 158 14.98 -8.01 -3.39
C SER A 158 16.47 -7.72 -3.55
N THR A 159 16.84 -6.71 -4.35
CA THR A 159 18.22 -6.27 -4.57
C THR A 159 18.67 -5.17 -3.61
N GLY A 160 17.86 -4.79 -2.64
CA GLY A 160 18.15 -3.71 -1.69
C GLY A 160 17.92 -2.30 -2.23
N THR A 161 17.34 -2.17 -3.43
CA THR A 161 16.89 -0.89 -4.00
C THR A 161 15.36 -0.89 -4.08
N PRO A 162 14.68 0.16 -3.58
CA PRO A 162 13.24 0.25 -3.70
C PRO A 162 12.78 0.19 -5.15
N LYS A 163 11.70 -0.54 -5.42
CA LYS A 163 11.06 -0.63 -6.75
C LYS A 163 9.80 0.24 -6.78
N GLY A 164 9.68 1.10 -7.78
CA GLY A 164 8.51 1.96 -7.99
C GLY A 164 7.46 1.27 -8.83
N VAL A 165 6.26 1.04 -8.32
CA VAL A 165 5.12 0.50 -9.06
C VAL A 165 4.34 1.66 -9.66
N LEU A 166 4.13 1.64 -10.99
CA LEU A 166 3.51 2.72 -11.75
C LEU A 166 2.06 2.35 -12.12
N ALA A 167 1.08 3.05 -11.52
CA ALA A 167 -0.33 2.89 -11.84
C ALA A 167 -0.84 4.00 -12.77
N CYS A 168 -1.90 3.69 -13.54
CA CYS A 168 -2.53 4.62 -14.47
C CYS A 168 -3.99 4.92 -14.09
N HIS A 169 -4.61 5.88 -14.78
CA HIS A 169 -6.02 6.21 -14.58
C HIS A 169 -6.92 4.98 -14.71
N ARG A 170 -6.74 4.19 -15.78
CA ARG A 170 -7.56 3.01 -16.06
C ARG A 170 -7.55 2.02 -14.91
N SER A 171 -6.36 1.68 -14.38
CA SER A 171 -6.24 0.68 -13.32
C SER A 171 -6.87 1.16 -12.01
N VAL A 172 -6.77 2.45 -11.69
CA VAL A 172 -7.38 3.02 -10.48
C VAL A 172 -8.89 3.23 -10.64
N ILE A 173 -9.38 3.56 -11.85
CA ILE A 173 -10.83 3.63 -12.13
C ILE A 173 -11.44 2.24 -11.95
N ASP A 174 -10.87 1.22 -12.60
CA ASP A 174 -11.33 -0.17 -12.49
C ASP A 174 -11.40 -0.64 -11.04
N TYR A 175 -10.31 -0.42 -10.30
CA TYR A 175 -10.24 -0.70 -8.87
C TYR A 175 -11.32 0.05 -8.06
N THR A 176 -11.53 1.35 -8.34
CA THR A 176 -12.48 2.19 -7.61
C THR A 176 -13.92 1.72 -7.82
N GLU A 177 -14.29 1.42 -9.07
CA GLU A 177 -15.62 0.91 -9.40
C GLU A 177 -15.88 -0.41 -8.68
N SER A 178 -14.99 -1.40 -8.88
CA SER A 178 -15.14 -2.75 -8.36
C SER A 178 -15.13 -2.80 -6.81
N LEU A 179 -14.20 -2.08 -6.18
CA LEU A 179 -14.14 -2.02 -4.71
C LEU A 179 -15.40 -1.39 -4.11
N THR A 180 -15.86 -0.28 -4.71
CA THR A 180 -17.03 0.46 -4.20
C THR A 180 -18.27 -0.40 -4.22
N ASP A 181 -18.47 -1.12 -5.33
CA ASP A 181 -19.64 -1.98 -5.53
C ASP A 181 -19.57 -3.23 -4.64
N ALA A 182 -18.41 -3.91 -4.60
CA ALA A 182 -18.22 -5.13 -3.81
C ALA A 182 -18.43 -4.91 -2.30
N LEU A 183 -17.96 -3.77 -1.75
CA LEU A 183 -18.08 -3.46 -0.34
C LEU A 183 -19.37 -2.67 -0.03
N GLY A 184 -20.09 -2.21 -1.03
CA GLY A 184 -21.34 -1.48 -0.89
C GLY A 184 -21.16 -0.15 -0.17
N PHE A 185 -20.14 0.63 -0.53
CA PHE A 185 -19.93 1.97 -0.01
C PHE A 185 -20.94 2.95 -0.59
N THR A 186 -21.28 3.98 0.18
CA THR A 186 -22.26 5.01 -0.18
C THR A 186 -21.76 6.40 0.18
N GLU A 187 -22.52 7.42 -0.13
CA GLU A 187 -22.22 8.80 0.29
C GLU A 187 -22.27 9.01 1.81
N GLU A 188 -22.92 8.09 2.54
CA GLU A 188 -22.98 8.12 4.00
C GLU A 188 -21.79 7.39 4.66
N THR A 189 -20.88 6.84 3.86
CA THR A 189 -19.70 6.16 4.38
C THR A 189 -18.75 7.17 5.01
N VAL A 190 -18.34 6.89 6.24
CA VAL A 190 -17.34 7.67 6.98
C VAL A 190 -16.16 6.76 7.29
N PHE A 191 -15.05 6.99 6.58
CA PHE A 191 -13.82 6.20 6.70
C PHE A 191 -12.90 6.73 7.79
N ALA A 192 -12.16 5.81 8.41
CA ALA A 192 -10.97 6.12 9.20
C ALA A 192 -9.73 5.59 8.49
N ASN A 193 -8.96 6.44 7.85
CA ASN A 193 -7.73 6.04 7.18
C ASN A 193 -6.60 5.76 8.17
N GLN A 194 -6.08 4.54 8.16
CA GLN A 194 -4.96 4.09 9.00
C GLN A 194 -3.62 4.20 8.27
N THR A 195 -3.57 3.76 7.02
CA THR A 195 -2.34 3.57 6.26
C THR A 195 -1.70 4.91 5.88
N PRO A 196 -0.36 5.04 5.91
CA PRO A 196 0.34 6.20 5.39
C PRO A 196 0.10 6.44 3.90
N LEU A 197 0.18 7.72 3.47
CA LEU A 197 -0.16 8.14 2.09
C LEU A 197 0.90 7.77 1.03
N TYR A 198 2.07 7.29 1.43
CA TYR A 198 3.11 6.80 0.51
C TYR A 198 2.93 5.33 0.08
N PHE A 199 1.83 4.68 0.48
CA PHE A 199 1.38 3.38 -0.01
C PHE A 199 0.18 3.53 -0.96
N ASP A 200 -0.16 2.45 -1.65
CA ASP A 200 -1.38 2.32 -2.45
C ASP A 200 -2.64 2.05 -1.62
N ALA A 201 -2.47 1.45 -0.44
CA ALA A 201 -3.57 1.07 0.44
C ALA A 201 -4.57 2.21 0.78
N PRO A 202 -4.18 3.50 0.92
CA PRO A 202 -5.13 4.60 1.12
C PRO A 202 -6.15 4.79 -0.01
N LEU A 203 -5.92 4.25 -1.19
CA LEU A 203 -6.90 4.31 -2.28
C LEU A 203 -8.25 3.71 -1.90
N LYS A 204 -8.28 2.76 -0.92
CA LYS A 204 -9.52 2.15 -0.40
C LYS A 204 -10.48 3.15 0.22
N GLU A 205 -9.96 4.24 0.75
CA GLU A 205 -10.75 5.30 1.34
C GLU A 205 -10.81 6.55 0.47
N LEU A 206 -9.67 6.94 -0.13
CA LEU A 206 -9.55 8.17 -0.91
C LEU A 206 -10.42 8.16 -2.16
N MET A 207 -10.39 7.06 -2.91
CA MET A 207 -11.12 6.98 -4.17
C MET A 207 -12.64 6.88 -3.98
N PRO A 208 -13.18 6.03 -3.08
CA PRO A 208 -14.61 6.06 -2.76
C PRO A 208 -15.07 7.40 -2.19
N THR A 209 -14.23 8.11 -1.43
CA THR A 209 -14.55 9.48 -0.96
C THR A 209 -14.81 10.40 -2.16
N LEU A 210 -13.92 10.42 -3.16
CA LEU A 210 -14.12 11.24 -4.35
C LEU A 210 -15.33 10.81 -5.19
N LYS A 211 -15.49 9.50 -5.41
CA LYS A 211 -16.56 8.94 -6.27
C LYS A 211 -17.94 9.19 -5.68
N LEU A 212 -18.13 8.92 -4.41
CA LEU A 212 -19.44 8.89 -3.78
C LEU A 212 -19.80 10.17 -3.05
N GLY A 213 -18.82 10.99 -2.69
CA GLY A 213 -19.00 12.07 -1.73
C GLY A 213 -19.01 11.56 -0.28
N ALA A 214 -18.34 10.46 -0.01
CA ALA A 214 -18.09 9.93 1.34
C ALA A 214 -17.14 10.85 2.12
N THR A 215 -16.83 10.54 3.38
CA THR A 215 -15.90 11.32 4.20
C THR A 215 -14.76 10.45 4.69
N THR A 216 -13.53 10.94 4.65
CA THR A 216 -12.36 10.25 5.20
C THR A 216 -11.69 11.04 6.31
N TYR A 217 -11.56 10.43 7.49
CA TYR A 217 -10.76 10.92 8.60
C TYR A 217 -9.37 10.28 8.59
N PHE A 218 -8.32 11.08 8.62
CA PHE A 218 -6.94 10.61 8.79
C PHE A 218 -6.65 10.38 10.27
N VAL A 219 -6.61 9.12 10.67
CA VAL A 219 -6.36 8.75 12.07
C VAL A 219 -4.94 9.11 12.47
N PRO A 220 -4.72 9.84 13.58
CA PRO A 220 -3.39 10.12 14.10
C PRO A 220 -2.65 8.83 14.45
N LYS A 221 -1.42 8.64 13.94
CA LYS A 221 -0.61 7.44 14.15
C LYS A 221 -0.45 7.07 15.63
N MET A 222 -0.36 8.07 16.51
CA MET A 222 -0.20 7.87 17.94
C MET A 222 -1.39 7.11 18.58
N LEU A 223 -2.61 7.25 18.03
CA LEU A 223 -3.79 6.58 18.61
C LEU A 223 -3.70 5.05 18.52
N PHE A 224 -2.98 4.51 17.55
CA PHE A 224 -2.76 3.06 17.46
C PHE A 224 -1.96 2.49 18.64
N SER A 225 -1.22 3.32 19.38
CA SER A 225 -0.57 2.93 20.63
C SER A 225 -1.52 2.98 21.85
N PHE A 226 -2.72 3.51 21.68
CA PHE A 226 -3.73 3.66 22.74
C PHE A 226 -5.10 3.15 22.27
N PRO A 227 -5.30 1.81 22.20
CA PRO A 227 -6.46 1.20 21.53
C PRO A 227 -7.81 1.69 22.03
N VAL A 228 -7.99 1.90 23.34
CA VAL A 228 -9.25 2.45 23.90
C VAL A 228 -9.53 3.86 23.34
N ARG A 229 -8.53 4.73 23.32
CA ARG A 229 -8.67 6.08 22.77
C ARG A 229 -8.92 6.06 21.24
N LEU A 230 -8.38 5.04 20.57
CA LEU A 230 -8.63 4.85 19.14
C LEU A 230 -10.11 4.52 18.92
N VAL A 231 -10.70 3.63 19.73
CA VAL A 231 -12.13 3.30 19.64
C VAL A 231 -13.00 4.52 19.99
N GLU A 232 -12.64 5.29 21.02
CA GLU A 232 -13.30 6.58 21.34
C GLU A 232 -13.23 7.58 20.18
N TYR A 233 -12.11 7.62 19.46
CA TYR A 233 -11.95 8.43 18.25
C TYR A 233 -12.93 7.99 17.15
N LEU A 234 -13.07 6.69 16.91
CA LEU A 234 -14.03 6.16 15.94
C LEU A 234 -15.47 6.62 16.29
N ASP A 235 -15.84 6.56 17.56
CA ASP A 235 -17.16 6.99 18.01
C ASP A 235 -17.35 8.51 17.92
N THR A 236 -16.33 9.29 18.29
CA THR A 236 -16.35 10.75 18.25
C THR A 236 -16.69 11.28 16.85
N TYR A 237 -16.09 10.68 15.83
CA TYR A 237 -16.29 11.08 14.44
C TYR A 237 -17.32 10.20 13.70
N LYS A 238 -18.06 9.35 14.44
CA LYS A 238 -19.10 8.46 13.90
C LYS A 238 -18.58 7.63 12.72
N ILE A 239 -17.35 7.13 12.84
CA ILE A 239 -16.75 6.28 11.81
C ILE A 239 -17.57 5.01 11.68
N ASN A 240 -18.02 4.71 10.46
CA ASN A 240 -18.80 3.51 10.19
C ASN A 240 -18.04 2.47 9.37
N THR A 241 -16.89 2.82 8.83
CA THR A 241 -16.09 1.94 7.95
C THR A 241 -14.61 2.07 8.23
N VAL A 242 -13.94 0.93 8.38
CA VAL A 242 -12.46 0.84 8.43
C VAL A 242 -11.98 -0.14 7.37
N CYS A 243 -10.87 0.24 6.68
CA CYS A 243 -10.19 -0.59 5.69
C CYS A 243 -8.71 -0.75 6.10
N TRP A 244 -8.46 -1.49 7.19
CA TRP A 244 -7.19 -1.49 7.90
C TRP A 244 -6.35 -2.73 7.64
N VAL A 245 -5.05 -2.63 7.90
CA VAL A 245 -4.19 -3.81 7.98
C VAL A 245 -4.56 -4.67 9.18
N VAL A 246 -4.38 -5.97 9.05
CA VAL A 246 -4.74 -6.92 10.12
C VAL A 246 -4.03 -6.63 11.44
N SER A 247 -2.74 -6.24 11.38
CA SER A 247 -1.97 -5.92 12.59
C SER A 247 -2.59 -4.79 13.44
N ALA A 248 -3.23 -3.79 12.81
CA ALA A 248 -3.94 -2.72 13.53
C ALA A 248 -5.17 -3.25 14.27
N LEU A 249 -5.94 -4.15 13.64
CA LEU A 249 -7.10 -4.79 14.27
C LEU A 249 -6.68 -5.72 15.41
N VAL A 250 -5.63 -6.50 15.19
CA VAL A 250 -5.06 -7.42 16.22
C VAL A 250 -4.60 -6.64 17.44
N GLN A 251 -3.98 -5.48 17.26
CA GLN A 251 -3.55 -4.65 18.39
C GLN A 251 -4.72 -4.20 19.28
N ILE A 252 -5.84 -3.83 18.67
CA ILE A 252 -7.06 -3.43 19.40
C ILE A 252 -7.63 -4.62 20.19
N SER A 253 -7.81 -5.77 19.54
CA SER A 253 -8.42 -6.94 20.18
C SER A 253 -7.51 -7.62 21.19
N SER A 254 -6.19 -7.71 20.96
CA SER A 254 -5.26 -8.35 21.90
C SER A 254 -5.00 -7.56 23.17
N LEU A 255 -5.24 -6.24 23.15
CA LEU A 255 -5.14 -5.38 24.34
C LEU A 255 -6.49 -5.19 25.07
N GLY A 256 -7.51 -5.98 24.74
CA GLY A 256 -8.81 -5.97 25.42
C GLY A 256 -9.63 -4.70 25.24
N ALA A 257 -9.30 -3.88 24.22
CA ALA A 257 -10.01 -2.62 24.03
C ALA A 257 -11.48 -2.82 23.63
N LEU A 258 -11.81 -3.89 22.91
CA LEU A 258 -13.20 -4.22 22.53
C LEU A 258 -14.07 -4.63 23.70
N GLU A 259 -13.47 -5.19 24.76
CA GLU A 259 -14.21 -5.57 25.99
C GLU A 259 -14.57 -4.34 26.82
N SER A 260 -13.68 -3.34 26.83
CA SER A 260 -13.88 -2.10 27.59
C SER A 260 -14.72 -1.08 26.83
N HIS A 261 -14.62 -1.05 25.50
CA HIS A 261 -15.33 -0.12 24.65
C HIS A 261 -15.55 -0.66 23.24
N THR A 262 -16.78 -1.06 22.92
CA THR A 262 -17.17 -1.50 21.57
C THR A 262 -17.49 -0.29 20.68
N PRO A 263 -16.96 -0.18 19.44
CA PRO A 263 -17.30 0.91 18.53
C PRO A 263 -18.80 0.94 18.21
N LYS A 264 -19.45 2.09 18.42
CA LYS A 264 -20.92 2.21 18.31
C LYS A 264 -21.43 2.36 16.89
N TYR A 265 -20.63 2.94 16.02
CA TYR A 265 -21.05 3.29 14.66
C TYR A 265 -20.44 2.40 13.59
N LEU A 266 -19.48 1.54 13.95
CA LEU A 266 -18.74 0.73 13.00
C LEU A 266 -19.61 -0.41 12.44
N THR A 267 -19.95 -0.31 11.16
CA THR A 267 -20.80 -1.27 10.45
C THR A 267 -20.06 -2.05 9.37
N THR A 268 -18.84 -1.63 9.01
CA THR A 268 -18.02 -2.31 8.00
C THR A 268 -16.57 -2.38 8.43
N VAL A 269 -16.03 -3.59 8.48
CA VAL A 269 -14.63 -3.88 8.81
C VAL A 269 -14.01 -4.62 7.63
N ALA A 270 -13.25 -3.90 6.80
CA ALA A 270 -12.44 -4.49 5.74
C ALA A 270 -10.99 -4.58 6.23
N PHE A 271 -10.36 -5.72 6.00
CA PHE A 271 -8.99 -5.98 6.41
C PHE A 271 -8.23 -6.72 5.30
N GLY A 272 -6.92 -6.71 5.36
CA GLY A 272 -6.11 -7.39 4.36
C GLY A 272 -4.62 -7.22 4.61
N SER A 273 -3.83 -7.56 3.60
CA SER A 273 -2.36 -7.51 3.58
C SER A 273 -1.66 -8.54 4.48
N GLU A 274 -2.33 -9.15 5.44
CA GLU A 274 -1.78 -10.14 6.38
C GLU A 274 -2.82 -11.22 6.66
N VAL A 275 -2.37 -12.37 7.17
CA VAL A 275 -3.28 -13.42 7.66
C VAL A 275 -3.85 -12.97 9.02
N PHE A 276 -5.18 -12.89 9.12
CA PHE A 276 -5.85 -12.55 10.38
C PHE A 276 -5.88 -13.80 11.28
N PRO A 277 -5.26 -13.76 12.47
CA PRO A 277 -5.32 -14.88 13.41
C PRO A 277 -6.77 -15.15 13.83
N ARG A 278 -7.23 -16.37 13.69
CA ARG A 278 -8.63 -16.76 13.89
C ARG A 278 -9.18 -16.28 15.25
N LYS A 279 -8.47 -16.48 16.34
CA LYS A 279 -8.87 -16.00 17.67
C LYS A 279 -9.16 -14.50 17.70
N GLN A 280 -8.34 -13.71 17.03
CA GLN A 280 -8.50 -12.25 17.02
C GLN A 280 -9.65 -11.82 16.12
N TYR A 281 -9.83 -12.50 14.98
CA TYR A 281 -10.98 -12.30 14.10
C TYR A 281 -12.30 -12.61 14.83
N ASP A 282 -12.37 -13.73 15.57
CA ASP A 282 -13.56 -14.13 16.33
C ASP A 282 -13.93 -13.12 17.42
N LEU A 283 -12.92 -12.48 18.09
CA LEU A 283 -13.17 -11.40 19.05
C LEU A 283 -13.86 -10.18 18.38
N TRP A 284 -13.41 -9.81 17.18
CA TRP A 284 -14.04 -8.73 16.41
C TRP A 284 -15.46 -9.08 15.97
N ARG A 285 -15.68 -10.32 15.51
CA ARG A 285 -17.01 -10.82 15.11
C ARG A 285 -17.98 -10.83 16.30
N ALA A 286 -17.52 -11.28 17.46
CA ALA A 286 -18.31 -11.29 18.69
C ALA A 286 -18.65 -9.87 19.19
N ALA A 287 -17.69 -8.92 19.09
CA ALA A 287 -17.92 -7.55 19.51
C ALA A 287 -18.85 -6.76 18.57
N LEU A 288 -18.87 -7.11 17.27
CA LEU A 288 -19.64 -6.42 16.22
C LEU A 288 -20.45 -7.44 15.38
N PRO A 289 -21.45 -8.11 15.96
CA PRO A 289 -22.18 -9.19 15.27
C PRO A 289 -22.95 -8.72 14.03
N GLU A 290 -23.39 -7.47 14.00
CA GLU A 290 -24.15 -6.88 12.88
C GLU A 290 -23.25 -6.24 11.81
N ALA A 291 -21.94 -6.12 12.07
CA ALA A 291 -21.04 -5.50 11.12
C ALA A 291 -20.67 -6.47 9.98
N ARG A 292 -20.48 -5.92 8.78
CA ARG A 292 -19.99 -6.64 7.62
C ARG A 292 -18.46 -6.73 7.70
N PHE A 293 -17.93 -7.93 7.51
CA PHE A 293 -16.48 -8.17 7.50
C PHE A 293 -16.03 -8.60 6.12
N PHE A 294 -14.95 -8.00 5.64
CA PHE A 294 -14.35 -8.30 4.35
C PHE A 294 -12.85 -8.56 4.48
N ASN A 295 -12.38 -9.70 3.98
CA ASN A 295 -10.96 -9.93 3.77
C ASN A 295 -10.58 -9.52 2.36
N LEU A 296 -9.58 -8.66 2.21
CA LEU A 296 -9.12 -8.12 0.93
C LEU A 296 -7.73 -8.67 0.61
N TYR A 297 -7.51 -9.06 -0.63
CA TYR A 297 -6.24 -9.55 -1.12
C TYR A 297 -5.86 -8.87 -2.45
N GLY A 298 -4.61 -8.48 -2.56
CA GLY A 298 -4.01 -7.97 -3.80
C GLY A 298 -2.63 -7.39 -3.54
N PRO A 299 -1.78 -7.38 -4.58
CA PRO A 299 -0.49 -6.71 -4.58
C PRO A 299 -0.59 -5.29 -5.14
N THR A 300 0.38 -4.44 -4.83
CA THR A 300 0.51 -3.08 -5.39
C THR A 300 0.57 -3.09 -6.91
N GLU A 301 1.17 -4.12 -7.51
CA GLU A 301 1.30 -4.33 -8.94
C GLU A 301 -0.05 -4.60 -9.66
N ALA A 302 -1.12 -4.81 -8.89
CA ALA A 302 -2.51 -4.88 -9.39
C ALA A 302 -3.41 -3.88 -8.65
N THR A 303 -2.91 -2.67 -8.43
CA THR A 303 -3.62 -1.51 -7.89
C THR A 303 -4.25 -1.78 -6.51
N GLY A 304 -3.48 -2.46 -5.63
CA GLY A 304 -3.78 -2.65 -4.22
C GLY A 304 -4.58 -3.90 -3.87
N MET A 305 -5.81 -4.05 -4.34
CA MET A 305 -6.64 -5.24 -4.03
C MET A 305 -7.26 -5.80 -5.30
N SER A 306 -7.32 -7.12 -5.40
CA SER A 306 -7.82 -7.84 -6.57
C SER A 306 -8.90 -8.87 -6.23
N CYS A 307 -9.02 -9.23 -4.95
CA CYS A 307 -10.02 -10.18 -4.46
C CYS A 307 -10.62 -9.70 -3.14
N TYR A 308 -11.80 -10.19 -2.86
CA TYR A 308 -12.45 -10.00 -1.57
C TYR A 308 -13.21 -11.26 -1.15
N TRP A 309 -13.25 -11.48 0.15
CA TRP A 309 -14.13 -12.44 0.80
C TRP A 309 -15.04 -11.71 1.77
N LYS A 310 -16.34 -11.92 1.66
CA LYS A 310 -17.36 -11.39 2.58
C LYS A 310 -17.74 -12.46 3.58
N ALA A 311 -17.70 -12.16 4.86
CA ALA A 311 -18.00 -13.11 5.94
C ALA A 311 -19.49 -13.38 6.06
N GLU A 312 -20.08 -14.08 5.08
CA GLU A 312 -21.50 -14.46 5.05
C GLU A 312 -21.77 -15.85 5.64
N ARG A 313 -20.73 -16.63 5.90
CA ARG A 313 -20.78 -17.93 6.54
C ARG A 313 -19.85 -18.00 7.74
N GLU A 314 -20.09 -18.93 8.62
CA GLU A 314 -19.14 -19.30 9.64
C GLU A 314 -18.00 -20.14 9.05
N LEU A 315 -16.81 -19.97 9.62
CA LEU A 315 -15.63 -20.73 9.26
C LEU A 315 -15.49 -21.94 10.16
N ASP A 316 -15.10 -23.09 9.62
CA ASP A 316 -14.77 -24.27 10.40
C ASP A 316 -13.60 -23.99 11.37
N GLU A 317 -13.46 -24.82 12.41
CA GLU A 317 -12.51 -24.60 13.51
C GLU A 317 -11.06 -24.39 13.05
N ASN A 318 -10.63 -25.11 12.02
CA ASN A 318 -9.26 -25.04 11.48
C ASN A 318 -9.20 -24.36 10.10
N GLU A 319 -10.28 -23.73 9.67
CA GLU A 319 -10.33 -23.08 8.36
C GLU A 319 -9.60 -21.73 8.38
N SER A 320 -8.73 -21.52 7.40
CA SER A 320 -8.14 -20.22 7.15
C SER A 320 -9.16 -19.27 6.54
N ILE A 321 -9.14 -17.99 6.92
CA ILE A 321 -10.01 -16.97 6.33
C ILE A 321 -9.68 -16.86 4.84
N PRO A 322 -10.63 -17.13 3.94
CA PRO A 322 -10.39 -17.05 2.50
C PRO A 322 -10.05 -15.63 2.04
N VAL A 323 -9.39 -15.52 0.90
CA VAL A 323 -9.24 -14.25 0.18
C VAL A 323 -10.36 -14.08 -0.86
N GLY A 324 -11.16 -15.11 -1.08
CA GLY A 324 -12.48 -15.12 -1.69
C GLY A 324 -12.51 -15.15 -3.20
N ALA A 325 -13.26 -14.24 -3.79
CA ALA A 325 -13.47 -14.12 -5.24
C ALA A 325 -12.75 -12.88 -5.80
N PRO A 326 -12.38 -12.87 -7.09
CA PRO A 326 -11.86 -11.69 -7.73
C PRO A 326 -12.92 -10.58 -7.78
N PHE A 327 -12.47 -9.33 -7.83
CA PHE A 327 -13.32 -8.19 -8.19
C PHE A 327 -13.82 -8.31 -9.63
N ASP A 328 -14.88 -7.60 -9.96
CA ASP A 328 -15.35 -7.48 -11.32
C ASP A 328 -14.22 -6.98 -12.24
N ASN A 329 -14.22 -7.43 -13.49
CA ASN A 329 -13.18 -7.15 -14.47
C ASN A 329 -11.76 -7.63 -14.09
N THR A 330 -11.65 -8.48 -13.07
CA THR A 330 -10.42 -9.13 -12.63
C THR A 330 -10.55 -10.65 -12.72
N GLU A 331 -9.56 -11.32 -13.27
CA GLU A 331 -9.49 -12.79 -13.29
C GLU A 331 -8.29 -13.27 -12.49
N ILE A 332 -8.52 -14.28 -11.63
CA ILE A 332 -7.46 -15.00 -10.93
C ILE A 332 -7.20 -16.31 -11.65
N LEU A 333 -5.95 -16.49 -12.06
CA LEU A 333 -5.45 -17.73 -12.65
C LEU A 333 -4.53 -18.41 -11.65
N LEU A 334 -4.80 -19.67 -11.32
CA LEU A 334 -3.84 -20.52 -10.61
C LEU A 334 -3.01 -21.27 -11.64
N ILE A 335 -1.72 -20.97 -11.71
CA ILE A 335 -0.79 -21.53 -12.71
C ILE A 335 0.22 -22.45 -12.00
N ASP A 336 0.32 -23.69 -12.48
CA ASP A 336 1.25 -24.69 -11.97
C ASP A 336 2.69 -24.48 -12.49
N ALA A 337 3.60 -25.36 -12.08
CA ALA A 337 5.00 -25.33 -12.48
C ALA A 337 5.22 -25.58 -14.00
N ASP A 338 4.27 -26.24 -14.65
CA ASP A 338 4.29 -26.52 -16.10
C ASP A 338 3.65 -25.41 -16.94
N ASN A 339 3.31 -24.27 -16.34
CA ASN A 339 2.57 -23.17 -16.97
C ASN A 339 1.16 -23.56 -17.46
N LYS A 340 0.51 -24.50 -16.78
CA LYS A 340 -0.88 -24.89 -17.02
C LYS A 340 -1.78 -24.38 -15.90
N ARG A 341 -3.08 -24.34 -16.15
CA ARG A 341 -4.06 -24.08 -15.10
C ARG A 341 -4.02 -25.21 -14.06
N ALA A 342 -3.81 -24.88 -12.79
CA ALA A 342 -3.85 -25.85 -11.71
C ALA A 342 -5.24 -26.52 -11.63
N PRO A 343 -5.34 -27.83 -11.43
CA PRO A 343 -6.61 -28.54 -11.20
C PRO A 343 -7.35 -27.96 -9.99
N HIS A 344 -8.66 -28.14 -9.95
CA HIS A 344 -9.46 -27.72 -8.78
C HIS A 344 -8.93 -28.38 -7.48
N GLY A 345 -8.76 -27.57 -6.44
CA GLY A 345 -8.20 -27.99 -5.15
C GLY A 345 -6.67 -28.12 -5.12
N ALA A 346 -5.99 -28.12 -6.26
CA ALA A 346 -4.53 -28.13 -6.31
C ALA A 346 -3.96 -26.71 -6.12
N GLU A 347 -2.74 -26.67 -5.62
CA GLU A 347 -1.98 -25.44 -5.45
C GLU A 347 -1.43 -24.92 -6.79
N GLY A 348 -1.44 -23.61 -6.95
CA GLY A 348 -0.83 -22.92 -8.08
C GLY A 348 -0.41 -21.51 -7.71
N GLU A 349 0.46 -20.91 -8.52
CA GLU A 349 0.79 -19.50 -8.39
C GLU A 349 -0.42 -18.64 -8.73
N ILE A 350 -0.77 -17.74 -7.83
CA ILE A 350 -1.82 -16.74 -8.07
C ILE A 350 -1.32 -15.76 -9.12
N CYS A 351 -1.95 -15.74 -10.28
CA CYS A 351 -1.69 -14.78 -11.34
C CYS A 351 -2.92 -13.90 -11.55
N ILE A 352 -2.72 -12.61 -11.73
CA ILE A 352 -3.80 -11.62 -11.84
C ILE A 352 -3.87 -11.12 -13.29
N ARG A 353 -5.08 -11.12 -13.84
CA ARG A 353 -5.41 -10.61 -15.15
C ARG A 353 -6.56 -9.61 -15.03
N GLY A 354 -6.46 -8.49 -15.72
CA GLY A 354 -7.48 -7.45 -15.72
C GLY A 354 -6.89 -6.06 -15.91
N THR A 355 -7.75 -5.06 -16.05
CA THR A 355 -7.33 -3.66 -16.18
C THR A 355 -6.81 -3.06 -14.88
N CYS A 356 -7.00 -3.74 -13.74
CA CYS A 356 -6.38 -3.43 -12.46
C CYS A 356 -4.85 -3.61 -12.45
N VAL A 357 -4.30 -4.43 -13.37
CA VAL A 357 -2.85 -4.64 -13.52
C VAL A 357 -2.18 -3.33 -13.95
N THR A 358 -1.13 -2.95 -13.20
CA THR A 358 -0.42 -1.68 -13.37
C THR A 358 0.48 -1.66 -14.62
N LEU A 359 1.12 -0.53 -14.87
CA LEU A 359 2.05 -0.37 -16.02
C LEU A 359 3.39 -1.08 -15.81
N GLY A 360 3.63 -1.63 -14.62
CA GLY A 360 4.89 -2.30 -14.27
C GLY A 360 5.75 -1.48 -13.33
N TYR A 361 7.06 -1.75 -13.33
CA TYR A 361 8.02 -1.06 -12.49
C TYR A 361 8.64 0.14 -13.20
N TYR A 362 8.65 1.27 -12.55
CA TYR A 362 9.19 2.53 -13.07
C TYR A 362 10.69 2.42 -13.34
N ASN A 363 11.11 2.73 -14.58
CA ASN A 363 12.49 2.62 -15.07
C ASN A 363 13.15 1.24 -14.86
N ASP A 364 12.38 0.15 -14.74
CA ASP A 364 12.89 -1.21 -14.55
C ASP A 364 12.14 -2.19 -15.46
N PHE A 365 12.45 -2.14 -16.76
CA PHE A 365 11.80 -2.96 -17.78
C PHE A 365 12.15 -4.45 -17.62
N GLU A 366 13.39 -4.76 -17.23
CA GLU A 366 13.83 -6.16 -17.03
C GLU A 366 13.02 -6.84 -15.93
N ARG A 367 12.86 -6.16 -14.78
CA ARG A 367 12.03 -6.68 -13.69
C ARG A 367 10.55 -6.68 -14.05
N THR A 368 10.09 -5.72 -14.84
CA THR A 368 8.71 -5.70 -15.34
C THR A 368 8.43 -6.93 -16.19
N ASP A 369 9.27 -7.20 -17.18
CA ASP A 369 9.11 -8.33 -18.11
C ASP A 369 9.24 -9.69 -17.42
N ALA A 370 9.91 -9.75 -16.27
CA ALA A 370 10.04 -10.98 -15.48
C ALA A 370 8.74 -11.42 -14.79
N VAL A 371 7.83 -10.50 -14.47
CA VAL A 371 6.61 -10.79 -13.71
C VAL A 371 5.31 -10.35 -14.39
N PHE A 372 5.35 -9.37 -15.30
CA PHE A 372 4.22 -9.00 -16.18
C PHE A 372 4.40 -9.73 -17.51
N VAL A 373 3.91 -10.96 -17.55
CA VAL A 373 4.25 -11.91 -18.62
C VAL A 373 3.05 -12.22 -19.50
N GLN A 374 3.32 -12.76 -20.70
CA GLN A 374 2.28 -13.33 -21.54
C GLN A 374 1.55 -14.44 -20.77
N ASN A 375 0.23 -14.40 -20.76
CA ASN A 375 -0.61 -15.46 -20.22
C ASN A 375 -0.30 -16.80 -20.92
N PRO A 376 0.23 -17.81 -20.22
CA PRO A 376 0.62 -19.07 -20.84
C PRO A 376 -0.57 -19.88 -21.35
N LEU A 377 -1.79 -19.55 -20.92
CA LEU A 377 -3.02 -20.22 -21.38
C LEU A 377 -3.57 -19.63 -22.68
N VAL A 378 -3.03 -18.49 -23.16
CA VAL A 378 -3.48 -17.77 -24.34
C VAL A 378 -2.39 -17.74 -25.41
N LYS A 379 -2.69 -18.24 -26.62
CA LYS A 379 -1.71 -18.34 -27.72
C LYS A 379 -2.00 -17.41 -28.90
N GLY A 380 -3.21 -16.88 -29.02
CA GLY A 380 -3.66 -16.20 -30.23
C GLY A 380 -3.43 -14.69 -30.27
N TYR A 381 -3.18 -14.07 -29.11
CA TYR A 381 -3.02 -12.63 -28.97
C TYR A 381 -2.22 -12.29 -27.70
N ARG A 382 -1.79 -11.05 -27.60
CA ARG A 382 -1.08 -10.55 -26.41
C ARG A 382 -2.07 -10.39 -25.26
N ASP A 383 -1.86 -11.14 -24.19
CA ASP A 383 -2.65 -11.10 -22.97
C ASP A 383 -1.69 -11.14 -21.79
N ILE A 384 -1.57 -10.02 -21.10
CA ILE A 384 -0.58 -9.86 -20.02
C ILE A 384 -1.22 -10.18 -18.67
N ILE A 385 -0.53 -11.00 -17.89
CA ILE A 385 -0.85 -11.30 -16.51
C ILE A 385 0.28 -10.87 -15.58
N TYR A 386 -0.06 -10.53 -14.35
CA TYR A 386 0.93 -10.33 -13.29
C TYR A 386 1.10 -11.60 -12.46
N ARG A 387 2.33 -12.10 -12.35
CA ARG A 387 2.70 -13.23 -11.48
C ARG A 387 3.04 -12.72 -10.08
N THR A 388 2.23 -13.08 -9.08
CA THR A 388 2.34 -12.51 -7.74
C THR A 388 3.48 -13.11 -6.90
N GLY A 389 3.90 -14.33 -7.21
CA GLY A 389 4.74 -15.15 -6.35
C GLY A 389 4.01 -15.73 -5.13
N ASP A 390 2.72 -15.46 -4.97
CA ASP A 390 1.87 -16.07 -3.96
C ASP A 390 1.32 -17.41 -4.46
N ILE A 391 1.27 -18.42 -3.62
CA ILE A 391 0.66 -19.72 -3.89
C ILE A 391 -0.73 -19.73 -3.24
N GLY A 392 -1.72 -20.17 -3.99
CA GLY A 392 -3.10 -20.31 -3.54
C GLY A 392 -3.73 -21.59 -4.05
N ARG A 393 -4.90 -21.88 -3.53
CA ARG A 393 -5.80 -22.96 -3.99
C ARG A 393 -7.24 -22.55 -3.78
N TYR A 394 -8.15 -23.16 -4.51
CA TYR A 394 -9.58 -23.04 -4.21
C TYR A 394 -10.00 -24.09 -3.18
N ASN A 395 -10.77 -23.67 -2.15
CA ASN A 395 -11.38 -24.56 -1.18
C ASN A 395 -12.66 -25.20 -1.77
N ASP A 396 -13.33 -26.08 -0.96
CA ASP A 396 -14.54 -26.78 -1.37
C ASP A 396 -15.76 -25.86 -1.60
N HIS A 397 -15.68 -24.61 -1.11
CA HIS A 397 -16.68 -23.55 -1.36
C HIS A 397 -16.38 -22.74 -2.64
N GLY A 398 -15.32 -23.07 -3.37
CA GLY A 398 -14.88 -22.30 -4.54
C GLY A 398 -14.23 -20.97 -4.21
N GLU A 399 -13.84 -20.74 -2.96
CA GLU A 399 -13.17 -19.52 -2.50
C GLU A 399 -11.65 -19.69 -2.59
N LEU A 400 -10.97 -18.66 -3.07
CA LEU A 400 -9.51 -18.64 -3.09
C LEU A 400 -8.95 -18.54 -1.67
N VAL A 401 -7.98 -19.40 -1.37
CA VAL A 401 -7.24 -19.42 -0.10
C VAL A 401 -5.77 -19.21 -0.39
N PHE A 402 -5.16 -18.26 0.31
CA PHE A 402 -3.71 -18.05 0.30
C PHE A 402 -3.01 -19.16 1.07
N VAL A 403 -1.98 -19.76 0.51
CA VAL A 403 -1.20 -20.84 1.14
C VAL A 403 0.15 -20.32 1.64
N CYS A 404 1.00 -19.84 0.75
CA CYS A 404 2.34 -19.35 1.11
C CYS A 404 2.92 -18.45 -0.01
N ARG A 405 4.14 -17.97 0.23
CA ARG A 405 4.94 -17.29 -0.80
C ARG A 405 5.96 -18.26 -1.42
N LYS A 406 6.24 -18.10 -2.70
CA LYS A 406 7.33 -18.77 -3.43
C LYS A 406 8.73 -18.29 -3.01
N ASP A 407 8.82 -17.07 -2.53
CA ASP A 407 10.05 -16.36 -2.21
C ASP A 407 10.16 -16.03 -0.70
N ASN A 408 11.23 -15.31 -0.33
CA ASN A 408 11.49 -14.88 1.04
C ASN A 408 10.83 -13.55 1.42
N GLN A 409 9.86 -13.09 0.64
CA GLN A 409 9.11 -11.89 0.94
C GLN A 409 8.11 -12.15 2.08
N ILE A 410 7.99 -11.20 2.97
CA ILE A 410 7.09 -11.27 4.11
C ILE A 410 6.13 -10.07 4.13
N LYS A 411 5.05 -10.24 4.88
CA LYS A 411 4.19 -9.13 5.30
C LYS A 411 4.33 -9.00 6.82
N HIS A 412 4.81 -7.83 7.28
CA HIS A 412 5.08 -7.55 8.68
C HIS A 412 4.53 -6.19 9.06
N MET A 413 3.61 -6.14 10.03
CA MET A 413 2.93 -4.91 10.48
C MET A 413 2.29 -4.11 9.31
N GLY A 414 1.71 -4.83 8.33
CA GLY A 414 1.10 -4.24 7.14
C GLY A 414 2.07 -3.83 6.04
N HIS A 415 3.37 -4.00 6.26
CA HIS A 415 4.42 -3.67 5.29
C HIS A 415 4.86 -4.91 4.52
N ARG A 416 5.02 -4.77 3.22
CA ARG A 416 5.65 -5.76 2.34
C ARG A 416 7.16 -5.60 2.44
N ILE A 417 7.87 -6.63 2.90
CA ILE A 417 9.31 -6.60 3.17
C ILE A 417 10.00 -7.72 2.42
N GLU A 418 11.00 -7.37 1.63
CA GLU A 418 11.97 -8.30 1.06
C GLU A 418 13.07 -8.54 2.10
N LEU A 419 13.18 -9.74 2.64
CA LEU A 419 14.24 -10.07 3.59
C LEU A 419 15.63 -9.88 2.99
N GLY A 420 15.78 -10.07 1.68
CA GLY A 420 17.01 -9.80 0.94
C GLY A 420 17.44 -8.32 0.95
N GLU A 421 16.51 -7.36 1.10
CA GLU A 421 16.85 -5.94 1.26
C GLU A 421 17.56 -5.70 2.59
N ILE A 422 17.12 -6.37 3.66
CA ILE A 422 17.77 -6.30 4.97
C ILE A 422 19.15 -6.95 4.93
N GLU A 423 19.28 -8.14 4.29
CA GLU A 423 20.55 -8.82 4.07
C GLU A 423 21.53 -7.92 3.31
N SER A 424 21.09 -7.31 2.22
CA SER A 424 21.89 -6.38 1.40
C SER A 424 22.31 -5.14 2.18
N ALA A 425 21.42 -4.56 2.98
CA ALA A 425 21.75 -3.41 3.82
C ALA A 425 22.79 -3.77 4.90
N ALA A 426 22.68 -4.95 5.50
CA ALA A 426 23.66 -5.45 6.47
C ALA A 426 25.06 -5.66 5.84
N MET A 427 25.11 -6.25 4.64
CA MET A 427 26.37 -6.49 3.91
C MET A 427 27.05 -5.21 3.37
N LYS A 428 26.37 -4.06 3.39
CA LYS A 428 27.02 -2.76 3.09
C LYS A 428 27.85 -2.23 4.27
N ASN A 429 27.82 -2.89 5.43
CA ASN A 429 28.72 -2.60 6.53
C ASN A 429 30.02 -3.39 6.34
N ASP A 430 31.15 -2.68 6.28
CA ASP A 430 32.49 -3.29 6.00
C ASP A 430 32.87 -4.40 6.99
N GLY A 431 32.30 -4.40 8.20
CA GLY A 431 32.48 -5.43 9.20
C GLY A 431 31.58 -6.67 9.04
N VAL A 432 30.73 -6.76 8.01
CA VAL A 432 29.83 -7.88 7.76
C VAL A 432 30.26 -8.64 6.51
N ALA A 433 30.70 -9.87 6.67
CA ALA A 433 31.11 -10.73 5.57
C ALA A 433 29.92 -11.42 4.91
N ARG A 434 28.91 -11.80 5.69
CA ARG A 434 27.72 -12.50 5.22
C ARG A 434 26.56 -12.29 6.17
N ALA A 435 25.34 -12.15 5.64
CA ALA A 435 24.13 -11.97 6.43
C ALA A 435 22.98 -12.80 5.87
N VAL A 436 22.09 -13.27 6.76
CA VAL A 436 20.88 -14.01 6.44
C VAL A 436 19.74 -13.51 7.32
N CYS A 437 18.66 -13.10 6.69
CA CYS A 437 17.47 -12.62 7.37
C CYS A 437 16.33 -13.65 7.28
N LEU A 438 15.64 -13.86 8.39
CA LEU A 438 14.52 -14.79 8.50
C LEU A 438 13.36 -14.14 9.25
N TYR A 439 12.16 -14.67 9.04
CA TYR A 439 10.96 -14.23 9.73
C TYR A 439 10.41 -15.34 10.63
N ALA A 440 10.55 -15.17 11.94
CA ALA A 440 10.00 -16.08 12.95
C ALA A 440 8.48 -15.85 13.04
N LYS A 441 7.69 -16.64 12.32
CA LYS A 441 6.23 -16.46 12.16
C LYS A 441 5.48 -16.48 13.50
N GLU A 442 5.88 -17.37 14.42
CA GLU A 442 5.22 -17.52 15.73
C GLU A 442 5.43 -16.30 16.63
N LYS A 443 6.64 -15.74 16.63
CA LYS A 443 7.01 -14.54 17.37
C LYS A 443 6.67 -13.24 16.63
N LYS A 444 6.37 -13.34 15.33
CA LYS A 444 6.21 -12.19 14.41
C LYS A 444 7.43 -11.27 14.40
N GLU A 445 8.63 -11.84 14.40
CA GLU A 445 9.90 -11.13 14.50
C GLU A 445 10.77 -11.34 13.26
N ILE A 446 11.47 -10.28 12.87
CA ILE A 446 12.54 -10.33 11.87
C ILE A 446 13.83 -10.63 12.63
N ALA A 447 14.51 -11.72 12.27
CA ALA A 447 15.79 -12.12 12.84
C ALA A 447 16.91 -12.06 11.78
N LEU A 448 18.03 -11.41 12.11
CA LEU A 448 19.21 -11.30 11.26
C LEU A 448 20.37 -12.07 11.89
N PHE A 449 20.92 -13.04 11.17
CA PHE A 449 22.13 -13.78 11.50
C PHE A 449 23.27 -13.32 10.61
N TYR A 450 24.44 -13.01 11.18
CA TYR A 450 25.56 -12.55 10.37
C TYR A 450 26.91 -13.07 10.85
N VAL A 451 27.88 -13.08 9.94
CA VAL A 451 29.29 -13.39 10.17
C VAL A 451 30.11 -12.16 9.84
N GLY A 452 31.05 -11.80 10.70
CA GLY A 452 31.92 -10.65 10.47
C GLY A 452 32.61 -10.14 11.72
N SER A 453 33.31 -9.00 11.62
CA SER A 453 34.00 -8.34 12.73
C SER A 453 33.15 -7.31 13.45
N CYS A 454 32.09 -6.79 12.80
CA CYS A 454 31.18 -5.81 13.38
C CYS A 454 30.49 -6.35 14.63
N ASP A 455 30.26 -5.50 15.63
CA ASP A 455 29.38 -5.82 16.77
C ASP A 455 27.91 -5.55 16.43
N GLU A 456 26.99 -6.16 17.17
CA GLU A 456 25.55 -6.11 16.93
C GLU A 456 24.96 -4.69 17.03
N ASN A 457 25.45 -3.89 17.99
CA ASN A 457 24.96 -2.52 18.18
C ASN A 457 25.37 -1.60 17.02
N SER A 458 26.61 -1.72 16.56
CA SER A 458 27.12 -0.98 15.40
C SER A 458 26.37 -1.36 14.13
N LEU A 459 26.06 -2.66 13.96
CA LEU A 459 25.24 -3.12 12.83
C LEU A 459 23.82 -2.58 12.92
N LEU A 460 23.19 -2.61 14.09
CA LEU A 460 21.84 -2.08 14.31
C LEU A 460 21.76 -0.59 13.95
N LEU A 461 22.73 0.20 14.39
CA LEU A 461 22.79 1.64 14.04
C LEU A 461 22.93 1.84 12.54
N SER A 462 23.84 1.12 11.88
CA SER A 462 24.04 1.18 10.43
C SER A 462 22.76 0.80 9.64
N LEU A 463 22.01 -0.21 10.09
CA LEU A 463 20.74 -0.57 9.50
C LEU A 463 19.70 0.54 9.67
N GLY A 464 19.66 1.21 10.85
CA GLY A 464 18.73 2.32 11.11
C GLY A 464 18.96 3.55 10.22
N GLU A 465 20.19 3.76 9.74
CA GLU A 465 20.52 4.81 8.77
C GLU A 465 20.05 4.53 7.35
N ARG A 466 19.80 3.26 7.00
CA ARG A 466 19.55 2.77 5.64
C ARG A 466 18.11 2.29 5.42
N LEU A 467 17.51 1.67 6.44
CA LEU A 467 16.23 1.00 6.36
C LEU A 467 15.14 1.72 7.15
N PRO A 468 13.90 1.72 6.66
CA PRO A 468 12.75 2.15 7.44
C PRO A 468 12.63 1.35 8.73
N ARG A 469 12.11 1.97 9.78
CA ARG A 469 12.02 1.37 11.12
C ARG A 469 11.31 0.01 11.16
N TYR A 470 10.30 -0.20 10.32
CA TYR A 470 9.56 -1.46 10.25
C TYR A 470 10.34 -2.63 9.63
N MET A 471 11.50 -2.35 9.00
CA MET A 471 12.42 -3.36 8.44
C MET A 471 13.57 -3.70 9.37
N ILE A 472 13.75 -2.95 10.47
CA ILE A 472 14.85 -3.18 11.41
C ILE A 472 14.60 -4.50 12.15
N PRO A 473 15.55 -5.47 12.08
CA PRO A 473 15.40 -6.73 12.81
C PRO A 473 15.25 -6.49 14.32
N SER A 474 14.31 -7.19 14.94
CA SER A 474 14.13 -7.20 16.39
C SER A 474 15.17 -8.08 17.09
N ARG A 475 15.75 -9.05 16.35
CA ARG A 475 16.85 -9.90 16.80
C ARG A 475 17.99 -9.82 15.80
N ILE A 476 19.19 -9.49 16.29
CA ILE A 476 20.44 -9.55 15.53
C ILE A 476 21.37 -10.50 16.29
N GLU A 477 21.97 -11.46 15.58
CA GLU A 477 22.83 -12.46 16.21
C GLU A 477 24.11 -12.66 15.36
N LYS A 478 25.25 -12.40 15.98
CA LYS A 478 26.55 -12.68 15.40
C LYS A 478 26.88 -14.14 15.52
N MET A 479 27.39 -14.72 14.45
CA MET A 479 27.82 -16.13 14.39
C MET A 479 29.26 -16.23 13.91
N ASP A 480 29.98 -17.24 14.37
CA ASP A 480 31.31 -17.55 13.84
C ASP A 480 31.22 -18.08 12.42
N MET A 481 30.17 -18.85 12.11
CA MET A 481 29.88 -19.40 10.79
C MET A 481 28.39 -19.63 10.63
N LEU A 482 27.83 -19.29 9.44
CA LEU A 482 26.45 -19.67 9.10
C LEU A 482 26.36 -21.17 8.83
N PRO A 483 25.34 -21.88 9.35
CA PRO A 483 25.17 -23.30 9.10
C PRO A 483 24.92 -23.56 7.62
N LEU A 484 25.52 -24.61 7.10
CA LEU A 484 25.38 -25.03 5.70
C LEU A 484 24.70 -26.39 5.61
N THR A 485 23.95 -26.60 4.54
CA THR A 485 23.44 -27.90 4.13
C THR A 485 24.59 -28.74 3.56
N ASP A 486 24.37 -30.05 3.40
CA ASP A 486 25.35 -30.97 2.79
C ASP A 486 25.83 -30.54 1.38
N ASN A 487 25.00 -29.74 0.68
CA ASN A 487 25.32 -29.18 -0.63
C ASN A 487 26.00 -27.79 -0.58
N GLY A 488 26.45 -27.34 0.60
CA GLY A 488 27.15 -26.07 0.80
C GLY A 488 26.26 -24.80 0.72
N LYS A 489 24.94 -24.94 0.70
CA LYS A 489 24.00 -23.82 0.78
C LYS A 489 23.69 -23.48 2.25
N ILE A 490 23.28 -22.24 2.53
CA ILE A 490 22.87 -21.83 3.88
C ILE A 490 21.69 -22.69 4.35
N ASN A 491 21.82 -23.28 5.53
CA ASN A 491 20.77 -24.06 6.18
C ASN A 491 19.77 -23.13 6.90
N ARG A 492 18.83 -22.58 6.13
CA ARG A 492 17.79 -21.69 6.66
C ARG A 492 16.86 -22.39 7.66
N THR A 493 16.71 -23.71 7.58
CA THR A 493 15.88 -24.49 8.51
C THR A 493 16.48 -24.49 9.91
N GLU A 494 17.78 -24.68 10.04
CA GLU A 494 18.50 -24.62 11.33
C GLU A 494 18.47 -23.21 11.91
N LEU A 495 18.71 -22.19 11.08
CA LEU A 495 18.60 -20.78 11.51
C LEU A 495 17.18 -20.42 11.95
N MET A 496 16.13 -20.98 11.31
CA MET A 496 14.77 -20.76 11.70
C MET A 496 14.44 -21.38 13.07
N GLN A 497 14.99 -22.54 13.38
CA GLN A 497 14.85 -23.14 14.73
C GLN A 497 15.47 -22.22 15.78
N ARG A 498 16.65 -21.63 15.51
CA ARG A 498 17.28 -20.64 16.40
C ARG A 498 16.45 -19.36 16.53
N ALA A 499 15.85 -18.86 15.44
CA ALA A 499 15.01 -17.68 15.48
C ALA A 499 13.74 -17.89 16.35
N ASN A 500 13.23 -19.11 16.40
CA ASN A 500 12.04 -19.46 17.21
C ASN A 500 12.39 -19.76 18.68
N THR A 501 13.65 -19.99 19.02
CA THR A 501 14.15 -20.08 20.41
C THR A 501 14.41 -18.72 20.98
#